data_cc993732c96b7e71f613c3a971da1468
#
_entry.id   cc993732c96b7e71f613c3a971da1468
#
_cell.length_a   1.000
_cell.length_b   1.000
_cell.length_c   1.000
_cell.angle_alpha   90.00
_cell.angle_beta   90.00
_cell.angle_gamma   90.00
#
_symmetry.space_group_name_H-M   'P 1'
#
loop_
_entity.id
_entity.type
_entity.pdbx_description
1 polymer ?
#
loop_
_entity_poly.entity_id
_entity_poly.type
_entity_poly.pdbx_seq_one_letter_code
_entity_poly.pdbx_strand_id
1 'polypeptide(L)'
;MNDLFDLNGIVNRRQFFRKNVTGLGTAALASLLPKELLAAGDHGVVGGMQAPHFASKAKRVIYMSMIWAPGQLDTFDYKPDLEKRYKEDLSDFLKKSGVRLTTMTSKQKGFPVAPTRFKFNQHGESGTWVSELLPYTAKMADDICVVKSMHTDAINHEPANQLVYTGSMQNGKASMGSWLSYGLGTLNKDLPSFVVLHAKHTSPFSNVQAISSRLWGSGYLEGRHAGVSFRSQGEPVLYLNDAPGIPRELRRKMLDGLGELNRRSYEQIGDPEIQTRTQQYELAFRMQTSVPELADMSGESPATYELYGEEARTRGSFASSALMARRLVERGVRFVQVNWREHPIREYGFDNHGDNFNKLKNHQAPQIDQTLTLSR
;
A
#
# COMPACT_ATOMS: atom_id res chain seq x y z
N MET A 1 50.63 9.56 -16.43
CA MET A 1 49.21 9.83 -16.85
C MET A 1 48.31 8.81 -16.15
N ASN A 2 48.36 8.77 -14.78
CA ASN A 2 47.68 7.76 -13.95
C ASN A 2 46.95 8.37 -12.74
N ASP A 3 46.59 9.66 -12.77
CA ASP A 3 46.00 10.35 -11.59
C ASP A 3 44.57 10.80 -11.80
N LEU A 4 43.76 10.14 -12.65
CA LEU A 4 42.41 10.60 -12.97
C LEU A 4 41.29 9.96 -12.15
N PHE A 5 41.55 8.99 -11.27
CA PHE A 5 40.52 8.38 -10.40
C PHE A 5 41.07 8.00 -9.03
N ASP A 6 41.54 8.96 -8.26
CA ASP A 6 41.69 8.75 -6.82
C ASP A 6 40.28 8.85 -6.14
N LEU A 7 39.56 7.74 -6.11
CA LEU A 7 38.24 7.63 -5.46
C LEU A 7 38.32 7.70 -3.93
N ASN A 8 39.51 7.70 -3.35
CA ASN A 8 39.70 7.72 -1.89
C ASN A 8 39.40 9.07 -1.26
N GLY A 9 39.28 10.13 -2.06
CA GLY A 9 38.95 11.49 -1.60
C GLY A 9 37.47 11.86 -1.65
N ILE A 10 36.61 11.09 -2.31
CA ILE A 10 35.21 11.46 -2.48
C ILE A 10 34.39 10.97 -1.29
N VAL A 11 34.33 11.75 -0.23
CA VAL A 11 33.42 11.51 0.90
C VAL A 11 32.06 12.09 0.54
N ASN A 12 31.05 11.24 0.33
CA ASN A 12 29.69 11.72 0.12
C ASN A 12 29.10 12.29 1.43
N ARG A 13 28.04 13.14 1.32
CA ARG A 13 27.40 13.77 2.51
C ARG A 13 27.00 12.76 3.58
N ARG A 14 26.53 11.58 3.20
CA ARG A 14 26.10 10.52 4.12
C ARG A 14 27.30 9.91 4.86
N GLN A 15 28.41 9.69 4.18
CA GLN A 15 29.66 9.21 4.79
C GLN A 15 30.27 10.27 5.72
N PHE A 16 30.20 11.55 5.35
CA PHE A 16 30.64 12.64 6.20
C PHE A 16 29.86 12.68 7.52
N PHE A 17 28.54 12.63 7.46
CA PHE A 17 27.69 12.58 8.66
C PHE A 17 27.90 11.32 9.46
N ARG A 18 28.06 10.16 8.82
CA ARG A 18 28.28 8.88 9.54
C ARG A 18 29.62 8.87 10.28
N LYS A 19 30.70 9.35 9.69
CA LYS A 19 32.02 9.40 10.35
C LYS A 19 32.07 10.40 11.50
N ASN A 20 31.36 11.52 11.39
CA ASN A 20 31.41 12.57 12.42
C ASN A 20 30.35 12.42 13.53
N VAL A 21 29.21 11.78 13.25
CA VAL A 21 28.14 11.56 14.23
C VAL A 21 28.37 10.31 15.10
N THR A 22 29.12 9.32 14.59
CA THR A 22 29.36 8.06 15.32
C THR A 22 30.29 8.23 16.53
N GLY A 23 31.11 9.25 16.60
CA GLY A 23 32.03 9.47 17.74
C GLY A 23 31.38 10.24 18.90
N LEU A 24 30.78 11.38 18.63
CA LEU A 24 30.24 12.28 19.67
C LEU A 24 28.74 12.04 19.94
N GLY A 25 27.95 11.75 18.89
CA GLY A 25 26.52 11.52 19.05
C GLY A 25 26.18 10.21 19.76
N THR A 26 26.95 9.13 19.53
CA THR A 26 26.77 7.86 20.23
C THR A 26 27.17 7.94 21.71
N ALA A 27 28.22 8.67 22.06
CA ALA A 27 28.61 8.87 23.45
C ALA A 27 27.58 9.72 24.22
N ALA A 28 27.05 10.77 23.59
CA ALA A 28 25.97 11.60 24.13
C ALA A 28 24.64 10.83 24.25
N LEU A 29 24.28 10.01 23.26
CA LEU A 29 23.07 9.18 23.32
C LEU A 29 23.21 8.06 24.36
N ALA A 30 24.37 7.40 24.45
CA ALA A 30 24.62 6.37 25.43
C ALA A 30 24.56 6.90 26.89
N SER A 31 24.95 8.15 27.12
CA SER A 31 24.84 8.78 28.43
C SER A 31 23.40 9.11 28.87
N LEU A 32 22.46 9.14 27.91
CA LEU A 32 21.04 9.41 28.17
C LEU A 32 20.17 8.13 28.21
N LEU A 33 20.74 6.97 27.89
CA LEU A 33 20.02 5.69 27.94
C LEU A 33 20.14 5.05 29.34
N PRO A 34 19.03 4.50 29.88
CA PRO A 34 19.06 3.71 31.09
C PRO A 34 20.03 2.52 30.95
N LYS A 35 20.80 2.20 32.03
CA LYS A 35 21.81 1.13 32.01
C LYS A 35 21.23 -0.25 31.63
N GLU A 36 19.95 -0.47 31.86
CA GLU A 36 19.23 -1.69 31.53
C GLU A 36 19.08 -1.90 30.01
N LEU A 37 19.10 -0.83 29.23
CA LEU A 37 19.05 -0.88 27.75
C LEU A 37 20.42 -1.21 27.13
N LEU A 38 21.49 -0.96 27.84
CA LEU A 38 22.87 -1.27 27.40
C LEU A 38 23.28 -2.72 27.76
N ALA A 39 22.53 -3.39 28.64
CA ALA A 39 22.79 -4.76 29.08
C ALA A 39 22.03 -5.85 28.30
N ALA A 40 21.16 -5.49 27.38
CA ALA A 40 20.46 -6.44 26.49
C ALA A 40 21.42 -6.97 25.42
N GLY A 41 22.22 -7.96 25.80
CA GLY A 41 23.12 -8.70 24.93
C GLY A 41 22.37 -9.43 23.81
N ASP A 42 22.88 -9.27 22.63
CA ASP A 42 22.96 -10.18 21.50
C ASP A 42 21.80 -11.19 21.28
N HIS A 43 20.61 -10.66 21.05
CA HIS A 43 19.59 -11.37 20.30
C HIS A 43 19.24 -10.50 19.09
N GLY A 44 19.69 -10.94 17.89
CA GLY A 44 19.63 -10.29 16.60
C GLY A 44 18.29 -9.62 16.19
N VAL A 45 17.81 -8.69 16.98
CA VAL A 45 16.70 -7.79 16.68
C VAL A 45 17.31 -6.53 16.08
N VAL A 46 17.42 -6.50 14.79
CA VAL A 46 17.72 -5.28 14.04
C VAL A 46 16.53 -4.33 14.20
N GLY A 47 16.73 -3.28 14.97
CA GLY A 47 15.74 -2.25 15.29
C GLY A 47 15.09 -2.51 16.65
N GLY A 48 15.42 -1.66 17.65
CA GLY A 48 14.95 -1.76 19.03
C GLY A 48 13.43 -1.59 19.20
N MET A 49 12.65 -2.46 18.59
CA MET A 49 11.22 -2.55 18.87
C MET A 49 11.05 -3.31 20.18
N GLN A 50 10.55 -2.62 21.19
CA GLN A 50 10.03 -3.26 22.40
C GLN A 50 8.98 -4.29 22.03
N ALA A 51 8.87 -5.35 22.82
CA ALA A 51 7.79 -6.32 22.65
C ALA A 51 6.43 -5.58 22.62
N PRO A 52 5.51 -5.98 21.74
CA PRO A 52 4.21 -5.33 21.68
C PRO A 52 3.47 -5.44 23.01
N HIS A 53 2.73 -4.41 23.40
CA HIS A 53 1.96 -4.38 24.66
C HIS A 53 0.93 -5.52 24.75
N PHE A 54 0.50 -6.06 23.61
CA PHE A 54 -0.43 -7.18 23.52
C PHE A 54 0.12 -8.24 22.57
N ALA A 55 -0.17 -9.51 22.83
CA ALA A 55 0.20 -10.61 21.95
C ALA A 55 -0.37 -10.38 20.53
N SER A 56 0.51 -10.42 19.55
CA SER A 56 0.13 -10.24 18.14
C SER A 56 -0.71 -11.43 17.66
N LYS A 57 -1.93 -11.18 17.19
CA LYS A 57 -2.80 -12.19 16.57
C LYS A 57 -2.60 -12.25 15.06
N ALA A 58 -2.50 -11.11 14.38
CA ALA A 58 -2.31 -11.03 12.95
C ALA A 58 -0.82 -11.18 12.58
N LYS A 59 -0.54 -12.03 11.60
CA LYS A 59 0.81 -12.29 11.08
C LYS A 59 1.04 -11.63 9.71
N ARG A 60 -0.02 -11.34 8.97
CA ARG A 60 -0.03 -10.84 7.59
C ARG A 60 -1.15 -9.84 7.42
N VAL A 61 -1.00 -8.92 6.47
CA VAL A 61 -1.98 -7.87 6.17
C VAL A 61 -2.21 -7.82 4.67
N ILE A 62 -3.47 -7.84 4.28
CA ILE A 62 -3.91 -7.42 2.95
C ILE A 62 -4.57 -6.06 3.11
N TYR A 63 -3.93 -5.02 2.56
CA TYR A 63 -4.42 -3.65 2.60
C TYR A 63 -5.13 -3.33 1.28
N MET A 64 -6.46 -3.39 1.29
CA MET A 64 -7.29 -3.12 0.11
C MET A 64 -7.68 -1.64 0.10
N SER A 65 -7.16 -0.91 -0.86
CA SER A 65 -7.38 0.53 -0.97
C SER A 65 -8.25 0.86 -2.17
N MET A 66 -9.40 1.44 -1.91
CA MET A 66 -10.25 2.06 -2.91
C MET A 66 -9.78 3.51 -3.08
N ILE A 67 -8.87 3.74 -4.03
CA ILE A 67 -8.30 5.06 -4.27
C ILE A 67 -9.41 6.04 -4.68
N TRP A 68 -9.39 7.25 -4.09
CA TRP A 68 -10.45 8.27 -4.09
C TRP A 68 -11.74 7.87 -3.36
N ALA A 69 -11.71 6.83 -2.59
CA ALA A 69 -12.68 6.32 -1.62
C ALA A 69 -14.18 6.56 -1.90
N PRO A 70 -15.03 5.57 -1.70
CA PRO A 70 -16.48 5.77 -1.71
C PRO A 70 -16.90 6.76 -0.63
N GLY A 71 -17.94 7.55 -0.91
CA GLY A 71 -18.50 8.47 0.08
C GLY A 71 -18.99 7.72 1.32
N GLN A 72 -18.55 8.13 2.50
CA GLN A 72 -18.94 7.49 3.76
C GLN A 72 -20.45 7.55 4.00
N LEU A 73 -21.11 8.64 3.56
CA LEU A 73 -22.56 8.83 3.70
C LEU A 73 -23.38 7.85 2.85
N ASP A 74 -22.78 7.28 1.80
CA ASP A 74 -23.42 6.31 0.90
C ASP A 74 -23.12 4.86 1.29
N THR A 75 -22.19 4.61 2.23
CA THR A 75 -21.70 3.26 2.54
C THR A 75 -21.95 2.81 3.99
N PHE A 76 -21.36 3.50 5.00
CA PHE A 76 -21.38 3.05 6.39
C PHE A 76 -21.89 4.10 7.38
N ASP A 77 -21.90 5.37 7.00
CA ASP A 77 -22.19 6.47 7.93
C ASP A 77 -23.62 7.00 7.76
N TYR A 78 -24.57 6.19 8.21
CA TYR A 78 -26.01 6.53 8.15
C TYR A 78 -26.35 7.78 8.94
N LYS A 79 -26.91 8.79 8.27
CA LYS A 79 -27.31 10.10 8.84
C LYS A 79 -28.72 10.49 8.38
N PRO A 80 -29.77 9.92 9.02
CA PRO A 80 -31.17 10.12 8.60
C PRO A 80 -31.63 11.57 8.68
N ASP A 81 -31.04 12.37 9.56
CA ASP A 81 -31.42 13.78 9.69
C ASP A 81 -31.06 14.64 8.46
N LEU A 82 -30.14 14.17 7.62
CA LEU A 82 -29.84 14.89 6.38
C LEU A 82 -31.02 14.94 5.41
N GLU A 83 -31.93 13.94 5.43
CA GLU A 83 -33.12 13.95 4.60
C GLU A 83 -34.05 15.10 4.95
N LYS A 84 -34.25 15.37 6.26
CA LYS A 84 -35.05 16.47 6.76
C LYS A 84 -34.51 17.83 6.36
N ARG A 85 -33.21 17.90 6.14
CA ARG A 85 -32.46 19.10 5.79
C ARG A 85 -32.10 19.19 4.30
N TYR A 86 -32.69 18.36 3.47
CA TYR A 86 -32.39 18.33 2.02
C TYR A 86 -32.54 19.72 1.40
N LYS A 87 -31.49 20.15 0.68
CA LYS A 87 -31.35 21.49 0.08
C LYS A 87 -31.24 22.66 1.05
N GLU A 88 -31.23 22.45 2.36
CA GLU A 88 -30.90 23.54 3.30
C GLU A 88 -29.49 24.05 3.00
N ASP A 89 -29.32 25.35 2.86
CA ASP A 89 -28.01 25.96 2.63
C ASP A 89 -27.26 26.16 3.95
N LEU A 90 -26.11 25.54 4.06
CA LEU A 90 -25.25 25.58 5.25
C LEU A 90 -24.31 26.80 5.29
N SER A 91 -24.43 27.78 4.37
CA SER A 91 -23.52 28.91 4.27
C SER A 91 -23.43 29.72 5.59
N ASP A 92 -24.56 29.97 6.24
CA ASP A 92 -24.59 30.71 7.51
C ASP A 92 -24.08 29.87 8.70
N PHE A 93 -24.35 28.58 8.71
CA PHE A 93 -23.78 27.66 9.68
C PHE A 93 -22.26 27.60 9.58
N LEU A 94 -21.70 27.46 8.37
CA LEU A 94 -20.26 27.42 8.14
C LEU A 94 -19.57 28.72 8.55
N LYS A 95 -20.19 29.88 8.27
CA LYS A 95 -19.68 31.19 8.74
C LYS A 95 -19.66 31.29 10.27
N LYS A 96 -20.74 30.87 10.93
CA LYS A 96 -20.86 30.93 12.40
C LYS A 96 -19.96 29.93 13.12
N SER A 97 -19.73 28.76 12.54
CA SER A 97 -18.90 27.70 13.12
C SER A 97 -17.39 27.97 13.01
N GLY A 98 -16.98 29.03 12.29
CA GLY A 98 -15.55 29.33 12.06
C GLY A 98 -14.82 28.31 11.17
N VAL A 99 -15.53 27.41 10.53
CA VAL A 99 -14.93 26.43 9.59
C VAL A 99 -14.33 27.17 8.43
N ARG A 100 -13.02 26.99 8.25
CA ARG A 100 -12.30 27.58 7.12
C ARG A 100 -12.65 26.82 5.84
N LEU A 101 -13.25 27.53 4.89
CA LEU A 101 -13.47 26.99 3.55
C LEU A 101 -12.11 26.78 2.83
N THR A 102 -12.00 25.66 2.17
CA THR A 102 -10.81 25.37 1.34
C THR A 102 -10.84 26.18 0.05
N THR A 103 -9.70 26.33 -0.61
CA THR A 103 -9.61 26.98 -1.92
C THR A 103 -10.50 26.32 -2.97
N MET A 104 -10.78 25.03 -2.85
CA MET A 104 -11.67 24.27 -3.74
C MET A 104 -13.15 24.69 -3.59
N THR A 105 -13.57 25.05 -2.38
CA THR A 105 -14.97 25.35 -2.05
C THR A 105 -15.23 26.84 -1.83
N SER A 106 -14.19 27.67 -1.65
CA SER A 106 -14.32 29.08 -1.33
C SER A 106 -15.08 29.93 -2.36
N LYS A 107 -15.16 29.45 -3.61
CA LYS A 107 -15.89 30.14 -4.71
C LYS A 107 -17.30 29.62 -4.90
N GLN A 108 -17.76 28.63 -4.13
CA GLN A 108 -19.14 28.15 -4.21
C GLN A 108 -20.10 29.18 -3.66
N LYS A 109 -21.24 29.35 -4.34
CA LYS A 109 -22.26 30.32 -3.98
C LYS A 109 -23.16 29.86 -2.83
N GLY A 110 -23.21 28.54 -2.55
CA GLY A 110 -24.00 27.92 -1.50
C GLY A 110 -23.53 26.51 -1.21
N PHE A 111 -23.97 25.97 -0.09
CA PHE A 111 -23.61 24.66 0.42
C PHE A 111 -24.87 23.84 0.76
N PRO A 112 -25.65 23.41 -0.26
CA PRO A 112 -26.87 22.66 -0.03
C PRO A 112 -26.59 21.27 0.55
N VAL A 113 -27.38 20.88 1.54
CA VAL A 113 -27.35 19.53 2.10
C VAL A 113 -27.82 18.52 1.07
N ALA A 114 -27.04 17.47 0.86
CA ALA A 114 -27.35 16.35 -0.03
C ALA A 114 -27.30 15.03 0.77
N PRO A 115 -28.43 14.43 1.14
CA PRO A 115 -28.50 13.12 1.77
C PRO A 115 -28.17 12.03 0.77
N THR A 116 -27.81 10.85 1.28
CA THR A 116 -27.76 9.63 0.47
C THR A 116 -29.14 9.29 -0.09
N ARG A 117 -29.19 8.57 -1.21
CA ARG A 117 -30.41 8.01 -1.79
C ARG A 117 -30.56 6.51 -1.53
N PHE A 118 -29.55 5.92 -0.88
CA PHE A 118 -29.52 4.49 -0.62
C PHE A 118 -30.12 4.16 0.74
N LYS A 119 -30.75 3.00 0.81
CA LYS A 119 -31.32 2.49 2.06
C LYS A 119 -30.23 1.91 2.93
N PHE A 120 -30.37 2.09 4.23
CA PHE A 120 -29.50 1.52 5.24
C PHE A 120 -30.27 0.57 6.13
N ASN A 121 -29.63 -0.54 6.49
CA ASN A 121 -30.14 -1.49 7.48
C ASN A 121 -29.04 -1.79 8.50
N GLN A 122 -29.47 -2.24 9.69
CA GLN A 122 -28.55 -2.80 10.67
C GLN A 122 -28.33 -4.27 10.36
N HIS A 123 -27.08 -4.72 10.49
CA HIS A 123 -26.65 -6.07 10.19
C HIS A 123 -25.81 -6.64 11.32
N GLY A 124 -25.86 -7.97 11.46
CA GLY A 124 -25.16 -8.73 12.49
C GLY A 124 -25.68 -8.46 13.91
N GLU A 125 -25.07 -9.10 14.89
CA GLU A 125 -25.32 -8.88 16.32
C GLU A 125 -24.80 -7.51 16.76
N SER A 126 -23.75 -7.00 16.09
CA SER A 126 -23.17 -5.67 16.32
C SER A 126 -24.12 -4.52 15.96
N GLY A 127 -25.14 -4.76 15.16
CA GLY A 127 -26.08 -3.75 14.69
C GLY A 127 -25.41 -2.68 13.79
N THR A 128 -24.35 -3.05 13.09
CA THR A 128 -23.62 -2.13 12.20
C THR A 128 -24.50 -1.69 11.04
N TRP A 129 -24.60 -0.36 10.86
CA TRP A 129 -25.32 0.22 9.72
C TRP A 129 -24.51 0.04 8.45
N VAL A 130 -25.12 -0.61 7.45
CA VAL A 130 -24.52 -0.81 6.11
C VAL A 130 -25.55 -0.45 5.05
N SER A 131 -25.10 0.22 4.01
CA SER A 131 -25.90 0.58 2.84
C SER A 131 -26.28 -0.63 1.99
N GLU A 132 -27.45 -0.55 1.33
CA GLU A 132 -27.89 -1.54 0.32
C GLU A 132 -26.89 -1.73 -0.84
N LEU A 133 -25.92 -0.83 -0.98
CA LEU A 133 -24.85 -0.93 -1.97
C LEU A 133 -23.87 -2.07 -1.67
N LEU A 134 -23.79 -2.53 -0.41
CA LEU A 134 -22.75 -3.44 0.07
C LEU A 134 -23.35 -4.72 0.69
N PRO A 135 -24.17 -5.49 -0.07
CA PRO A 135 -24.88 -6.66 0.47
C PRO A 135 -23.96 -7.82 0.89
N TYR A 136 -22.78 -7.97 0.29
CA TYR A 136 -21.79 -8.97 0.70
C TYR A 136 -21.05 -8.52 1.96
N THR A 137 -20.59 -7.28 2.02
CA THR A 137 -19.96 -6.71 3.22
C THR A 137 -20.91 -6.72 4.41
N ALA A 138 -22.20 -6.48 4.20
CA ALA A 138 -23.22 -6.56 5.24
C ALA A 138 -23.30 -7.92 5.94
N LYS A 139 -23.01 -9.03 5.24
CA LYS A 139 -22.96 -10.39 5.81
C LYS A 139 -21.79 -10.59 6.78
N MET A 140 -20.82 -9.68 6.77
CA MET A 140 -19.62 -9.72 7.61
C MET A 140 -19.65 -8.63 8.70
N ALA A 141 -20.82 -8.08 9.00
CA ALA A 141 -20.98 -6.95 9.92
C ALA A 141 -20.32 -7.20 11.30
N ASP A 142 -20.34 -8.45 11.78
CA ASP A 142 -19.75 -8.84 13.07
C ASP A 142 -18.25 -9.14 13.00
N ASP A 143 -17.71 -9.33 11.80
CA ASP A 143 -16.29 -9.61 11.58
C ASP A 143 -15.48 -8.32 11.31
N ILE A 144 -16.13 -7.18 11.03
CA ILE A 144 -15.49 -5.93 10.66
C ILE A 144 -15.62 -4.84 11.73
N CYS A 145 -14.63 -3.97 11.80
CA CYS A 145 -14.68 -2.76 12.61
C CYS A 145 -14.76 -1.53 11.69
N VAL A 146 -15.87 -0.79 11.76
CA VAL A 146 -16.08 0.44 10.99
C VAL A 146 -15.65 1.65 11.80
N VAL A 147 -14.55 2.30 11.41
CA VAL A 147 -14.01 3.50 12.09
C VAL A 147 -14.56 4.75 11.44
N LYS A 148 -15.64 5.33 12.01
CA LYS A 148 -16.35 6.51 11.46
C LYS A 148 -15.72 7.85 11.83
N SER A 149 -14.77 7.87 12.75
CA SER A 149 -14.14 9.10 13.28
C SER A 149 -12.89 9.54 12.52
N MET A 150 -12.55 8.88 11.41
CA MET A 150 -11.41 9.26 10.60
C MET A 150 -11.64 10.61 9.90
N HIS A 151 -10.63 11.49 9.94
CA HIS A 151 -10.67 12.78 9.27
C HIS A 151 -9.27 13.16 8.76
N THR A 152 -9.21 14.14 7.88
CA THR A 152 -7.96 14.69 7.35
C THR A 152 -8.12 16.16 6.96
N ASP A 153 -7.05 16.93 7.09
CA ASP A 153 -6.95 18.28 6.55
C ASP A 153 -6.56 18.32 5.07
N ALA A 154 -6.27 17.18 4.46
CA ALA A 154 -5.95 17.09 3.06
C ALA A 154 -7.17 17.39 2.19
N ILE A 155 -7.08 18.42 1.37
CA ILE A 155 -8.17 18.92 0.53
C ILE A 155 -8.16 18.33 -0.89
N ASN A 156 -7.16 17.50 -1.22
CA ASN A 156 -6.99 16.91 -2.54
C ASN A 156 -6.58 15.44 -2.40
N HIS A 157 -6.84 14.65 -3.43
CA HIS A 157 -6.61 13.21 -3.45
C HIS A 157 -5.14 12.82 -3.24
N GLU A 158 -4.18 13.52 -3.87
CA GLU A 158 -2.76 13.16 -3.75
C GLU A 158 -2.23 13.31 -2.32
N PRO A 159 -2.36 14.46 -1.64
CA PRO A 159 -1.91 14.57 -0.25
C PRO A 159 -2.72 13.70 0.71
N ALA A 160 -4.02 13.45 0.45
CA ALA A 160 -4.83 12.55 1.26
C ALA A 160 -4.34 11.10 1.14
N ASN A 161 -4.11 10.61 -0.07
CA ASN A 161 -3.53 9.30 -0.27
C ASN A 161 -2.14 9.19 0.36
N GLN A 162 -1.29 10.20 0.17
CA GLN A 162 0.03 10.24 0.80
C GLN A 162 -0.07 10.09 2.32
N LEU A 163 -0.99 10.80 2.96
CA LEU A 163 -1.24 10.70 4.41
C LEU A 163 -1.65 9.28 4.81
N VAL A 164 -2.62 8.69 4.12
CA VAL A 164 -3.12 7.34 4.43
C VAL A 164 -2.02 6.28 4.31
N TYR A 165 -1.17 6.37 3.30
CA TYR A 165 -0.14 5.36 3.06
C TYR A 165 1.14 5.55 3.88
N THR A 166 1.47 6.79 4.26
CA THR A 166 2.77 7.11 4.87
C THR A 166 2.68 7.84 6.22
N GLY A 167 1.48 8.20 6.66
CA GLY A 167 1.27 9.01 7.86
C GLY A 167 1.65 10.49 7.68
N SER A 168 1.89 10.97 6.45
CA SER A 168 2.28 12.35 6.18
C SER A 168 1.82 12.81 4.81
N MET A 169 1.35 14.05 4.70
CA MET A 169 1.09 14.70 3.40
C MET A 169 2.37 15.10 2.67
N GLN A 170 3.52 15.06 3.33
CA GLN A 170 4.82 15.41 2.75
C GLN A 170 5.51 14.19 2.14
N ASN A 171 6.15 14.40 0.99
CA ASN A 171 6.94 13.38 0.33
C ASN A 171 8.16 12.94 1.15
N GLY A 172 8.70 11.76 0.82
CA GLY A 172 9.94 11.23 1.42
C GLY A 172 9.75 10.42 2.70
N LYS A 173 8.51 10.21 3.14
CA LYS A 173 8.22 9.31 4.27
C LYS A 173 8.07 7.87 3.79
N ALA A 174 8.49 6.95 4.65
CA ALA A 174 8.33 5.52 4.39
C ALA A 174 6.85 5.13 4.47
N SER A 175 6.43 4.26 3.56
CA SER A 175 5.06 3.72 3.55
C SER A 175 4.83 2.74 4.70
N MET A 176 3.56 2.48 5.03
CA MET A 176 3.16 1.48 6.03
C MET A 176 3.80 0.12 5.77
N GLY A 177 3.75 -0.38 4.53
CA GLY A 177 4.37 -1.65 4.16
C GLY A 177 5.89 -1.63 4.29
N SER A 178 6.54 -0.51 4.01
CA SER A 178 7.99 -0.34 4.22
C SER A 178 8.38 -0.37 5.69
N TRP A 179 7.59 0.22 6.57
CA TRP A 179 7.79 0.13 8.01
C TRP A 179 7.62 -1.30 8.53
N LEU A 180 6.59 -2.02 8.05
CA LEU A 180 6.39 -3.42 8.41
C LEU A 180 7.52 -4.32 7.89
N SER A 181 8.00 -4.07 6.65
CA SER A 181 9.17 -4.74 6.10
C SER A 181 10.43 -4.48 6.94
N TYR A 182 10.65 -3.24 7.36
CA TYR A 182 11.79 -2.85 8.19
C TYR A 182 11.75 -3.49 9.57
N GLY A 183 10.61 -3.39 10.27
CA GLY A 183 10.48 -3.84 11.66
C GLY A 183 10.32 -5.35 11.83
N LEU A 184 9.66 -6.03 10.88
CA LEU A 184 9.28 -7.43 11.00
C LEU A 184 10.00 -8.36 10.00
N GLY A 185 10.69 -7.81 9.01
CA GLY A 185 11.36 -8.58 7.97
C GLY A 185 10.41 -9.41 7.10
N THR A 186 10.87 -10.52 6.58
CA THR A 186 10.10 -11.42 5.72
C THR A 186 9.90 -12.81 6.33
N LEU A 187 8.80 -13.47 5.97
CA LEU A 187 8.55 -14.89 6.27
C LEU A 187 8.88 -15.80 5.08
N ASN A 188 9.25 -15.22 3.95
CA ASN A 188 9.56 -15.92 2.70
C ASN A 188 10.89 -15.42 2.15
N LYS A 189 11.70 -16.36 1.62
CA LYS A 189 13.01 -16.05 1.03
C LYS A 189 12.93 -15.74 -0.46
N ASP A 190 11.85 -16.18 -1.13
CA ASP A 190 11.72 -16.19 -2.60
C ASP A 190 10.73 -15.13 -3.11
N LEU A 191 10.05 -14.44 -2.20
CA LEU A 191 9.12 -13.35 -2.50
C LEU A 191 9.46 -12.12 -1.65
N PRO A 192 9.12 -10.90 -2.12
CA PRO A 192 9.27 -9.68 -1.34
C PRO A 192 8.43 -9.73 -0.04
N SER A 193 8.89 -9.05 1.00
CA SER A 193 8.11 -8.88 2.25
C SER A 193 6.89 -7.97 2.07
N PHE A 194 6.95 -7.09 1.08
CA PHE A 194 5.92 -6.12 0.73
C PHE A 194 5.66 -6.12 -0.78
N VAL A 195 4.46 -6.47 -1.18
CA VAL A 195 4.02 -6.51 -2.59
C VAL A 195 2.87 -5.53 -2.80
N VAL A 196 2.87 -4.88 -3.96
CA VAL A 196 1.83 -3.94 -4.37
C VAL A 196 1.17 -4.44 -5.65
N LEU A 197 -0.14 -4.56 -5.62
CA LEU A 197 -0.98 -4.94 -6.75
C LEU A 197 -1.82 -3.74 -7.19
N HIS A 198 -1.88 -3.52 -8.49
CA HIS A 198 -2.72 -2.49 -9.08
C HIS A 198 -3.81 -3.17 -9.89
N ALA A 199 -5.03 -3.13 -9.39
CA ALA A 199 -6.17 -3.56 -10.18
C ALA A 199 -6.37 -2.54 -11.31
N LYS A 200 -6.22 -3.00 -12.54
CA LYS A 200 -6.54 -2.23 -13.74
C LYS A 200 -7.86 -2.72 -14.28
N HIS A 201 -8.78 -1.80 -14.51
CA HIS A 201 -9.86 -2.08 -15.43
C HIS A 201 -9.34 -2.02 -16.89
N THR A 202 -9.98 -2.75 -17.78
CA THR A 202 -9.61 -2.89 -19.19
C THR A 202 -9.81 -1.63 -20.03
N SER A 203 -10.22 -0.51 -19.44
CA SER A 203 -10.45 0.74 -20.16
C SER A 203 -9.11 1.43 -20.51
N PRO A 204 -8.81 1.68 -21.79
CA PRO A 204 -7.59 2.36 -22.22
C PRO A 204 -7.56 3.86 -21.91
N PHE A 205 -8.61 4.43 -21.29
CA PHE A 205 -8.83 5.87 -21.20
C PHE A 205 -8.69 6.47 -19.80
N SER A 206 -8.29 5.70 -18.78
CA SER A 206 -8.18 6.26 -17.46
C SER A 206 -6.76 6.79 -17.19
N ASN A 207 -6.62 8.09 -17.16
CA ASN A 207 -5.48 8.80 -16.58
C ASN A 207 -5.75 8.98 -15.09
N VAL A 208 -5.40 7.97 -14.29
CA VAL A 208 -5.53 8.09 -12.85
C VAL A 208 -4.38 8.93 -12.31
N GLN A 209 -4.69 10.13 -11.87
CA GLN A 209 -3.77 10.96 -11.10
C GLN A 209 -3.44 10.30 -9.75
N ALA A 210 -2.30 10.65 -9.19
CA ALA A 210 -1.95 10.42 -7.80
C ALA A 210 -1.56 8.99 -7.38
N ILE A 211 -1.46 8.00 -8.28
CA ILE A 211 -0.79 6.74 -7.96
C ILE A 211 0.65 6.79 -8.43
N SER A 212 1.56 6.91 -7.49
CA SER A 212 2.99 6.89 -7.76
C SER A 212 3.72 6.00 -6.79
N SER A 213 4.95 5.62 -7.13
CA SER A 213 5.82 4.80 -6.26
C SER A 213 6.06 5.40 -4.87
N ARG A 214 5.74 6.68 -4.66
CA ARG A 214 5.77 7.32 -3.34
C ARG A 214 4.84 6.67 -2.32
N LEU A 215 3.72 6.10 -2.77
CA LEU A 215 2.72 5.46 -1.91
C LEU A 215 3.16 4.09 -1.36
N TRP A 216 4.23 3.50 -1.93
CA TRP A 216 4.81 2.25 -1.44
C TRP A 216 6.34 2.31 -1.37
N GLY A 217 6.89 3.50 -1.43
CA GLY A 217 8.32 3.73 -1.34
C GLY A 217 8.87 3.57 0.08
N SER A 218 10.17 3.29 0.16
CA SER A 218 10.89 3.18 1.44
C SER A 218 11.16 4.53 2.11
N GLY A 219 10.95 5.65 1.42
CA GLY A 219 11.23 6.98 1.94
C GLY A 219 12.71 7.10 2.33
N TYR A 220 12.97 7.37 3.61
CA TYR A 220 14.32 7.45 4.17
C TYR A 220 14.89 6.11 4.65
N LEU A 221 14.08 5.02 4.62
CA LEU A 221 14.58 3.67 4.88
C LEU A 221 15.38 3.16 3.67
N GLU A 222 16.11 2.07 3.86
CA GLU A 222 16.83 1.43 2.76
C GLU A 222 15.87 0.94 1.66
N GLY A 223 16.31 1.02 0.41
CA GLY A 223 15.50 0.66 -0.77
C GLY A 223 14.95 -0.77 -0.77
N ARG A 224 15.60 -1.70 -0.05
CA ARG A 224 15.12 -3.09 0.11
C ARG A 224 13.77 -3.22 0.80
N HIS A 225 13.33 -2.19 1.53
CA HIS A 225 12.05 -2.15 2.22
C HIS A 225 10.91 -1.55 1.39
N ALA A 226 11.20 -1.04 0.19
CA ALA A 226 10.19 -0.55 -0.73
C ALA A 226 9.26 -1.67 -1.20
N GLY A 227 8.00 -1.34 -1.46
CA GLY A 227 7.05 -2.26 -2.05
C GLY A 227 7.42 -2.62 -3.49
N VAL A 228 7.33 -3.90 -3.83
CA VAL A 228 7.54 -4.41 -5.18
C VAL A 228 6.20 -4.46 -5.90
N SER A 229 6.06 -3.65 -6.94
CA SER A 229 4.85 -3.59 -7.73
C SER A 229 4.78 -4.77 -8.71
N PHE A 230 3.73 -5.59 -8.57
CA PHE A 230 3.40 -6.63 -9.54
C PHE A 230 2.39 -6.08 -10.55
N ARG A 231 2.60 -6.44 -11.80
CA ARG A 231 1.70 -6.07 -12.89
C ARG A 231 0.44 -6.94 -12.85
N SER A 232 -0.68 -6.30 -13.02
CA SER A 232 -1.98 -6.99 -13.08
C SER A 232 -2.23 -7.70 -14.41
N GLN A 233 -1.49 -7.33 -15.48
CA GLN A 233 -1.59 -7.92 -16.81
C GLN A 233 -0.21 -8.27 -17.37
N GLY A 234 -0.15 -9.28 -18.23
CA GLY A 234 1.11 -9.80 -18.76
C GLY A 234 1.95 -10.51 -17.68
N GLU A 235 3.26 -10.47 -17.78
CA GLU A 235 4.14 -11.01 -16.74
C GLU A 235 4.01 -10.18 -15.46
N PRO A 236 3.78 -10.79 -14.29
CA PRO A 236 3.62 -10.07 -13.02
C PRO A 236 4.80 -9.18 -12.66
N VAL A 237 6.00 -9.60 -13.02
CA VAL A 237 7.25 -8.85 -12.83
C VAL A 237 7.94 -8.74 -14.19
N LEU A 238 8.34 -7.49 -14.55
CA LEU A 238 9.07 -7.25 -15.80
C LEU A 238 10.45 -7.90 -15.77
N TYR A 239 10.86 -8.42 -16.92
CA TYR A 239 12.18 -9.05 -17.08
C TYR A 239 12.46 -10.20 -16.10
N LEU A 240 11.38 -10.88 -15.68
CA LEU A 240 11.50 -12.02 -14.79
C LEU A 240 12.25 -13.18 -15.47
N ASN A 241 11.97 -13.41 -16.77
CA ASN A 241 12.63 -14.44 -17.54
C ASN A 241 14.03 -14.02 -17.96
N ASP A 242 14.92 -15.00 -18.09
CA ASP A 242 16.26 -14.77 -18.62
C ASP A 242 16.18 -14.36 -20.10
N ALA A 243 17.13 -13.54 -20.55
CA ALA A 243 17.21 -13.14 -21.95
C ALA A 243 17.48 -14.38 -22.85
N PRO A 244 16.99 -14.39 -24.10
CA PRO A 244 17.28 -15.47 -25.03
C PRO A 244 18.78 -15.76 -25.12
N GLY A 245 19.16 -17.04 -25.00
CA GLY A 245 20.55 -17.46 -25.03
C GLY A 245 21.31 -17.40 -23.71
N ILE A 246 20.66 -16.98 -22.63
CA ILE A 246 21.24 -16.99 -21.27
C ILE A 246 20.56 -18.08 -20.44
N PRO A 247 21.17 -19.29 -20.33
CA PRO A 247 20.61 -20.31 -19.44
C PRO A 247 20.75 -19.91 -17.98
N ARG A 248 19.89 -20.48 -17.13
CA ARG A 248 19.80 -20.15 -15.70
C ARG A 248 21.13 -20.29 -14.95
N GLU A 249 21.94 -21.29 -15.30
CA GLU A 249 23.26 -21.51 -14.69
C GLU A 249 24.25 -20.39 -15.07
N LEU A 250 24.19 -19.90 -16.30
CA LEU A 250 25.00 -18.75 -16.72
C LEU A 250 24.54 -17.49 -15.99
N ARG A 251 23.21 -17.27 -15.87
CA ARG A 251 22.67 -16.17 -15.11
C ARG A 251 23.14 -16.21 -13.65
N ARG A 252 23.15 -17.39 -13.01
CA ARG A 252 23.67 -17.55 -11.64
C ARG A 252 25.13 -17.10 -11.54
N LYS A 253 25.99 -17.57 -12.44
CA LYS A 253 27.40 -17.18 -12.49
C LYS A 253 27.60 -15.67 -12.69
N MET A 254 26.77 -15.05 -13.54
CA MET A 254 26.80 -13.60 -13.74
C MET A 254 26.45 -12.84 -12.43
N LEU A 255 25.44 -13.30 -11.71
CA LEU A 255 25.06 -12.70 -10.42
C LEU A 255 26.12 -12.91 -9.33
N ASP A 256 26.77 -14.08 -9.30
CA ASP A 256 27.89 -14.36 -8.39
C ASP A 256 29.07 -13.40 -8.66
N GLY A 257 29.42 -13.22 -9.94
CA GLY A 257 30.46 -12.27 -10.35
C GLY A 257 30.11 -10.82 -10.00
N LEU A 258 28.87 -10.41 -10.26
CA LEU A 258 28.38 -9.07 -9.89
C LEU A 258 28.37 -8.88 -8.37
N GLY A 259 27.96 -9.89 -7.61
CA GLY A 259 27.98 -9.88 -6.15
C GLY A 259 29.38 -9.66 -5.60
N GLU A 260 30.39 -10.32 -6.18
CA GLU A 260 31.79 -10.13 -5.77
C GLU A 260 32.32 -8.72 -6.12
N LEU A 261 31.99 -8.19 -7.29
CA LEU A 261 32.34 -6.81 -7.67
C LEU A 261 31.69 -5.80 -6.71
N ASN A 262 30.41 -5.98 -6.42
CA ASN A 262 29.68 -5.12 -5.49
C ASN A 262 30.24 -5.21 -4.06
N ARG A 263 30.66 -6.39 -3.60
CA ARG A 263 31.31 -6.57 -2.29
C ARG A 263 32.60 -5.74 -2.22
N ARG A 264 33.46 -5.81 -3.23
CA ARG A 264 34.70 -5.01 -3.29
C ARG A 264 34.41 -3.51 -3.32
N SER A 265 33.43 -3.09 -4.12
CA SER A 265 32.98 -1.69 -4.14
C SER A 265 32.45 -1.24 -2.79
N TYR A 266 31.69 -2.08 -2.09
CA TYR A 266 31.20 -1.77 -0.75
C TYR A 266 32.33 -1.62 0.27
N GLU A 267 33.33 -2.50 0.23
CA GLU A 267 34.51 -2.42 1.10
C GLU A 267 35.30 -1.12 0.92
N GLN A 268 35.36 -0.59 -0.33
CA GLN A 268 36.03 0.66 -0.64
C GLN A 268 35.17 1.90 -0.31
N ILE A 269 33.89 1.90 -0.68
CA ILE A 269 33.03 3.08 -0.65
C ILE A 269 32.16 3.12 0.63
N GLY A 270 31.74 1.95 1.14
CA GLY A 270 30.90 1.81 2.32
C GLY A 270 29.45 2.28 2.10
N ASP A 271 28.97 2.39 0.84
CA ASP A 271 27.61 2.79 0.56
C ASP A 271 26.64 1.58 0.69
N PRO A 272 25.70 1.61 1.66
CA PRO A 272 24.76 0.50 1.87
C PRO A 272 23.83 0.25 0.68
N GLU A 273 23.66 1.21 -0.25
CA GLU A 273 22.86 1.01 -1.45
C GLU A 273 23.43 -0.07 -2.37
N ILE A 274 24.76 -0.27 -2.35
CA ILE A 274 25.43 -1.36 -3.10
C ILE A 274 24.93 -2.72 -2.61
N GLN A 275 24.83 -2.91 -1.30
CA GLN A 275 24.30 -4.15 -0.72
C GLN A 275 22.81 -4.33 -1.03
N THR A 276 22.04 -3.25 -0.93
CA THR A 276 20.61 -3.25 -1.29
C THR A 276 20.40 -3.74 -2.72
N ARG A 277 21.14 -3.25 -3.69
CA ARG A 277 21.05 -3.67 -5.09
C ARG A 277 21.42 -5.14 -5.28
N THR A 278 22.47 -5.60 -4.60
CA THR A 278 22.87 -7.03 -4.66
C THR A 278 21.72 -7.91 -4.15
N GLN A 279 21.10 -7.55 -3.03
CA GLN A 279 19.96 -8.29 -2.48
C GLN A 279 18.74 -8.26 -3.41
N GLN A 280 18.49 -7.15 -4.10
CA GLN A 280 17.41 -7.03 -5.08
C GLN A 280 17.63 -7.95 -6.29
N TYR A 281 18.86 -8.06 -6.81
CA TYR A 281 19.17 -8.99 -7.90
C TYR A 281 19.02 -10.46 -7.48
N GLU A 282 19.46 -10.79 -6.28
CA GLU A 282 19.28 -12.13 -5.70
C GLU A 282 17.80 -12.48 -5.52
N LEU A 283 17.01 -11.55 -5.02
CA LEU A 283 15.57 -11.74 -4.88
C LEU A 283 14.91 -11.92 -6.26
N ALA A 284 15.23 -11.07 -7.24
CA ALA A 284 14.70 -11.18 -8.60
C ALA A 284 15.01 -12.55 -9.23
N PHE A 285 16.20 -13.08 -9.02
CA PHE A 285 16.57 -14.42 -9.51
C PHE A 285 15.74 -15.54 -8.87
N ARG A 286 15.50 -15.46 -7.55
CA ARG A 286 14.63 -16.44 -6.87
C ARG A 286 13.17 -16.32 -7.31
N MET A 287 12.68 -15.11 -7.56
CA MET A 287 11.33 -14.85 -8.04
C MET A 287 11.03 -15.47 -9.41
N GLN A 288 12.04 -15.75 -10.23
CA GLN A 288 11.86 -16.39 -11.55
C GLN A 288 11.11 -17.73 -11.47
N THR A 289 11.24 -18.45 -10.36
CA THR A 289 10.53 -19.72 -10.14
C THR A 289 9.20 -19.50 -9.41
N SER A 290 9.22 -18.68 -8.36
CA SER A 290 8.07 -18.51 -7.44
C SER A 290 6.93 -17.71 -8.04
N VAL A 291 7.22 -16.71 -8.87
CA VAL A 291 6.19 -15.81 -9.42
C VAL A 291 5.32 -16.47 -10.49
N PRO A 292 5.84 -17.25 -11.45
CA PRO A 292 4.99 -17.95 -12.41
C PRO A 292 4.00 -18.91 -11.73
N GLU A 293 4.47 -19.69 -10.76
CA GLU A 293 3.61 -20.59 -9.96
C GLU A 293 2.54 -19.83 -9.18
N LEU A 294 2.92 -18.71 -8.57
CA LEU A 294 2.00 -17.83 -7.87
C LEU A 294 0.92 -17.26 -8.80
N ALA A 295 1.32 -16.86 -10.02
CA ALA A 295 0.44 -16.21 -10.98
C ALA A 295 -0.49 -17.17 -11.73
N ASP A 296 -0.20 -18.47 -11.70
CA ASP A 296 -1.06 -19.49 -12.27
C ASP A 296 -2.26 -19.74 -11.35
N MET A 297 -3.41 -19.25 -11.76
CA MET A 297 -4.69 -19.42 -11.06
C MET A 297 -5.53 -20.59 -11.62
N SER A 298 -5.01 -21.37 -12.55
CA SER A 298 -5.75 -22.47 -13.19
C SER A 298 -6.17 -23.57 -12.20
N GLY A 299 -5.43 -23.72 -11.10
CA GLY A 299 -5.71 -24.67 -10.03
C GLY A 299 -6.74 -24.18 -9.00
N GLU A 300 -7.27 -22.96 -9.10
CA GLU A 300 -8.27 -22.45 -8.18
C GLU A 300 -9.64 -23.14 -8.39
N SER A 301 -10.31 -23.47 -7.30
CA SER A 301 -11.58 -24.19 -7.34
C SER A 301 -12.73 -23.28 -7.86
N PRO A 302 -13.81 -23.85 -8.43
CA PRO A 302 -15.01 -23.09 -8.74
C PRO A 302 -15.57 -22.32 -7.53
N ALA A 303 -15.53 -22.92 -6.34
CA ALA A 303 -15.98 -22.29 -5.09
C ALA A 303 -15.14 -21.05 -4.75
N THR A 304 -13.83 -21.05 -5.07
CA THR A 304 -12.98 -19.85 -4.94
C THR A 304 -13.52 -18.71 -5.80
N TYR A 305 -13.83 -18.99 -7.07
CA TYR A 305 -14.36 -17.96 -7.97
C TYR A 305 -15.77 -17.49 -7.59
N GLU A 306 -16.60 -18.37 -7.05
CA GLU A 306 -17.90 -18.01 -6.50
C GLU A 306 -17.74 -17.03 -5.32
N LEU A 307 -16.77 -17.28 -4.43
CA LEU A 307 -16.48 -16.43 -3.28
C LEU A 307 -15.99 -15.04 -3.71
N TYR A 308 -15.02 -15.00 -4.62
CA TYR A 308 -14.39 -13.75 -5.08
C TYR A 308 -15.22 -12.98 -6.12
N GLY A 309 -16.22 -13.63 -6.72
CA GLY A 309 -16.99 -13.16 -7.85
C GLY A 309 -16.36 -13.57 -9.20
N GLU A 310 -17.20 -13.69 -10.23
CA GLU A 310 -16.76 -14.11 -11.58
C GLU A 310 -15.68 -13.19 -12.18
N GLU A 311 -15.63 -11.92 -11.78
CA GLU A 311 -14.56 -11.01 -12.19
C GLU A 311 -13.16 -11.47 -11.76
N ALA A 312 -13.05 -12.35 -10.77
CA ALA A 312 -11.75 -12.93 -10.37
C ALA A 312 -11.10 -13.76 -11.48
N ARG A 313 -11.87 -14.25 -12.46
CA ARG A 313 -11.37 -14.92 -13.67
C ARG A 313 -10.74 -13.93 -14.65
N THR A 314 -11.12 -12.66 -14.56
CA THR A 314 -10.59 -11.61 -15.44
C THR A 314 -9.28 -11.09 -14.87
N ARG A 315 -8.18 -11.43 -15.51
CA ARG A 315 -6.85 -11.01 -15.06
C ARG A 315 -6.75 -9.48 -15.04
N GLY A 316 -6.33 -8.95 -13.91
CA GLY A 316 -6.18 -7.53 -13.69
C GLY A 316 -7.40 -6.85 -13.04
N SER A 317 -8.52 -7.53 -12.88
CA SER A 317 -9.65 -7.04 -12.09
C SER A 317 -9.26 -6.86 -10.61
N PHE A 318 -10.08 -6.15 -9.85
CA PHE A 318 -9.88 -6.01 -8.41
C PHE A 318 -10.02 -7.37 -7.71
N ALA A 319 -11.01 -8.16 -8.10
CA ALA A 319 -11.24 -9.51 -7.58
C ALA A 319 -10.05 -10.45 -7.86
N SER A 320 -9.51 -10.43 -9.09
CA SER A 320 -8.32 -11.23 -9.41
C SER A 320 -7.07 -10.76 -8.64
N SER A 321 -6.95 -9.46 -8.41
CA SER A 321 -5.86 -8.90 -7.59
C SER A 321 -5.99 -9.28 -6.12
N ALA A 322 -7.22 -9.33 -5.60
CA ALA A 322 -7.49 -9.79 -4.24
C ALA A 322 -7.20 -11.29 -4.07
N LEU A 323 -7.57 -12.11 -5.05
CA LEU A 323 -7.22 -13.53 -5.10
C LEU A 323 -5.69 -13.72 -5.12
N MET A 324 -4.99 -12.92 -5.92
CA MET A 324 -3.51 -12.91 -5.93
C MET A 324 -2.95 -12.51 -4.55
N ALA A 325 -3.56 -11.52 -3.88
CA ALA A 325 -3.13 -11.09 -2.55
C ALA A 325 -3.25 -12.22 -1.52
N ARG A 326 -4.34 -13.00 -1.55
CA ARG A 326 -4.48 -14.21 -0.72
C ARG A 326 -3.33 -15.18 -0.97
N ARG A 327 -3.07 -15.53 -2.24
CA ARG A 327 -1.99 -16.45 -2.60
C ARG A 327 -0.61 -15.97 -2.14
N LEU A 328 -0.37 -14.67 -2.19
CA LEU A 328 0.86 -14.04 -1.69
C LEU A 328 1.01 -14.19 -0.18
N VAL A 329 -0.03 -13.90 0.59
CA VAL A 329 0.04 -14.01 2.06
C VAL A 329 0.12 -15.47 2.53
N GLU A 330 -0.52 -16.41 1.83
CA GLU A 330 -0.38 -17.86 2.06
C GLU A 330 1.08 -18.32 1.88
N ARG A 331 1.81 -17.72 0.94
CA ARG A 331 3.23 -17.97 0.68
C ARG A 331 4.19 -17.13 1.54
N GLY A 332 3.70 -16.45 2.55
CA GLY A 332 4.52 -15.77 3.55
C GLY A 332 4.86 -14.31 3.25
N VAL A 333 4.24 -13.68 2.26
CA VAL A 333 4.32 -12.22 2.11
C VAL A 333 3.60 -11.56 3.29
N ARG A 334 4.27 -10.65 4.00
CA ARG A 334 3.71 -10.05 5.21
C ARG A 334 2.69 -8.96 4.94
N PHE A 335 2.93 -8.16 3.93
CA PHE A 335 2.07 -7.04 3.59
C PHE A 335 1.81 -7.00 2.09
N VAL A 336 0.54 -7.08 1.71
CA VAL A 336 0.10 -6.94 0.34
C VAL A 336 -0.83 -5.75 0.23
N GLN A 337 -0.45 -4.77 -0.56
CA GLN A 337 -1.25 -3.59 -0.86
C GLN A 337 -1.97 -3.81 -2.19
N VAL A 338 -3.30 -3.78 -2.17
CA VAL A 338 -4.14 -3.91 -3.37
C VAL A 338 -4.82 -2.58 -3.63
N ASN A 339 -4.44 -1.93 -4.72
CA ASN A 339 -5.00 -0.63 -5.09
C ASN A 339 -6.11 -0.84 -6.13
N TRP A 340 -7.35 -0.55 -5.77
CA TRP A 340 -8.42 -0.38 -6.74
C TRP A 340 -8.23 0.95 -7.46
N ARG A 341 -8.09 0.91 -8.77
CA ARG A 341 -7.60 2.06 -9.52
C ARG A 341 -8.61 2.67 -10.48
N GLU A 342 -9.56 1.91 -11.00
CA GLU A 342 -10.28 2.30 -12.21
C GLU A 342 -11.79 2.08 -12.20
N HIS A 343 -12.44 2.97 -12.94
CA HIS A 343 -13.84 2.85 -13.34
C HIS A 343 -13.95 2.50 -14.82
N PRO A 344 -14.89 1.65 -15.24
CA PRO A 344 -15.07 1.24 -16.66
C PRO A 344 -15.49 2.37 -17.59
N ILE A 345 -15.94 3.50 -17.08
CA ILE A 345 -16.49 4.61 -17.85
C ILE A 345 -15.63 5.85 -17.61
N ARG A 346 -14.57 6.09 -18.35
CA ARG A 346 -13.78 7.35 -18.50
C ARG A 346 -13.70 8.31 -17.30
N GLU A 347 -13.94 7.86 -16.06
CA GLU A 347 -14.00 8.70 -14.88
C GLU A 347 -13.00 8.30 -13.81
N TYR A 348 -12.83 9.15 -12.82
CA TYR A 348 -11.74 9.15 -11.86
C TYR A 348 -12.05 8.29 -10.61
N GLY A 349 -12.29 6.97 -10.78
CA GLY A 349 -12.56 6.11 -9.62
C GLY A 349 -13.87 6.52 -8.93
N PHE A 350 -13.82 6.79 -7.62
CA PHE A 350 -14.98 7.28 -6.86
C PHE A 350 -15.17 8.80 -6.90
N ASP A 351 -14.30 9.53 -7.57
CA ASP A 351 -14.42 10.97 -7.77
C ASP A 351 -15.43 11.29 -8.90
N ASN A 352 -16.68 11.06 -8.64
CA ASN A 352 -17.76 11.24 -9.59
C ASN A 352 -18.18 12.72 -9.65
N HIS A 353 -17.84 13.40 -10.73
CA HIS A 353 -18.24 14.81 -10.94
C HIS A 353 -19.67 14.97 -11.48
N GLY A 354 -20.37 13.89 -11.69
CA GLY A 354 -21.76 13.85 -12.12
C GLY A 354 -22.35 12.44 -12.05
N ASP A 355 -23.64 12.32 -11.91
CA ASP A 355 -24.40 11.07 -11.83
C ASP A 355 -23.87 10.06 -10.79
N ASN A 356 -23.45 10.58 -9.63
CA ASN A 356 -22.78 9.82 -8.58
C ASN A 356 -23.57 8.57 -8.17
N PHE A 357 -24.88 8.70 -7.93
CA PHE A 357 -25.67 7.59 -7.38
C PHE A 357 -25.80 6.41 -8.35
N ASN A 358 -26.04 6.67 -9.64
CA ASN A 358 -26.14 5.61 -10.63
C ASN A 358 -24.79 4.91 -10.85
N LYS A 359 -23.70 5.68 -10.92
CA LYS A 359 -22.35 5.14 -11.07
C LYS A 359 -21.96 4.27 -9.86
N LEU A 360 -22.21 4.78 -8.67
CA LEU A 360 -21.91 4.07 -7.43
C LEU A 360 -22.70 2.75 -7.38
N LYS A 361 -24.01 2.80 -7.65
CA LYS A 361 -24.89 1.62 -7.56
C LYS A 361 -24.61 0.58 -8.65
N ASN A 362 -24.45 1.02 -9.90
CA ASN A 362 -24.44 0.10 -11.02
C ASN A 362 -23.04 -0.38 -11.42
N HIS A 363 -21.99 0.32 -11.00
CA HIS A 363 -20.63 0.04 -11.45
C HIS A 363 -19.61 -0.09 -10.32
N GLN A 364 -19.54 0.88 -9.40
CA GLN A 364 -18.44 0.95 -8.44
C GLN A 364 -18.64 0.01 -7.24
N ALA A 365 -19.81 0.06 -6.60
CA ALA A 365 -20.08 -0.79 -5.45
C ALA A 365 -20.07 -2.29 -5.79
N PRO A 366 -20.64 -2.77 -6.91
CA PRO A 366 -20.58 -4.18 -7.30
C PRO A 366 -19.15 -4.70 -7.47
N GLN A 367 -18.21 -3.87 -7.96
CA GLN A 367 -16.83 -4.28 -8.17
C GLN A 367 -16.06 -4.48 -6.85
N ILE A 368 -16.40 -3.74 -5.81
CA ILE A 368 -15.67 -3.79 -4.54
C ILE A 368 -16.33 -4.70 -3.51
N ASP A 369 -17.66 -4.75 -3.46
CA ASP A 369 -18.40 -5.33 -2.34
C ASP A 369 -18.09 -6.81 -2.14
N GLN A 370 -18.30 -7.65 -3.16
CA GLN A 370 -18.02 -9.08 -3.05
C GLN A 370 -16.53 -9.34 -2.83
N THR A 371 -15.67 -8.55 -3.48
CA THR A 371 -14.22 -8.67 -3.35
C THR A 371 -13.72 -8.37 -1.94
N LEU A 372 -14.38 -7.49 -1.19
CA LEU A 372 -13.99 -7.16 0.18
C LEU A 372 -14.29 -8.28 1.19
N THR A 373 -15.11 -9.27 0.84
CA THR A 373 -15.55 -10.35 1.75
C THR A 373 -14.59 -11.53 1.88
N LEU A 374 -13.31 -11.34 1.57
CA LEU A 374 -12.28 -12.38 1.42
C LEU A 374 -11.75 -13.01 2.73
N SER A 375 -12.25 -12.63 3.87
CA SER A 375 -11.62 -12.95 5.16
C SER A 375 -12.15 -14.18 5.86
N ARG A 376 -12.94 -15.04 5.21
CA ARG A 376 -13.41 -16.31 5.79
C ARG A 376 -12.68 -17.53 5.26
#